data_d32f2a8506a3be7ffec4a2e40929681a
#
_entry.id   d32f2a8506a3be7ffec4a2e40929681a
#
_cell.length_a   1.000
_cell.length_b   1.000
_cell.length_c   1.000
_cell.angle_alpha   90.00
_cell.angle_beta   90.00
_cell.angle_gamma   90.00
#
_symmetry.space_group_name_H-M   'P 1'
#
loop_
_entity.id
_entity.type
_entity.pdbx_description
1 polymer ?
#
loop_
_entity_poly.entity_id
_entity_poly.type
_entity_poly.pdbx_seq_one_letter_code
_entity_poly.pdbx_strand_id
1 'polypeptide(L)'
;VATPVLDTDSSRFWESRETVVLFNPRDAATSAAATALQSALESTPADSGEEAGLIYFFTSGSSGHPTCAGFTRAALLTSARGVNAFLGVTADDTWLRVLPRFHVGGFGVEARAWAAGARLVTMDGRWDPSDFCRLCADQAVTRVSLVPTQVFDLLHAALTCPPSMRTVLVGGGSLRPSLQAAATALGWPVRASYGLTEAASTVAIQAADE
;
A
#
# COMPACT_ATOMS: atom_id res chain seq x y z
N VAL A 1 -5.68 -10.06 -18.56
CA VAL A 1 -4.27 -10.01 -18.12
C VAL A 1 -4.23 -10.12 -16.60
N ALA A 2 -3.41 -11.00 -16.04
CA ALA A 2 -3.28 -11.15 -14.60
C ALA A 2 -2.28 -10.12 -14.05
N THR A 3 -2.53 -9.60 -12.85
CA THR A 3 -1.54 -8.80 -12.12
C THR A 3 -0.29 -9.67 -11.92
N PRO A 4 0.92 -9.19 -12.26
CA PRO A 4 2.13 -9.99 -12.15
C PRO A 4 2.42 -10.38 -10.70
N VAL A 5 2.95 -11.59 -10.51
CA VAL A 5 3.54 -11.98 -9.22
C VAL A 5 4.90 -11.30 -9.13
N LEU A 6 5.03 -10.36 -8.18
CA LEU A 6 6.25 -9.59 -7.96
C LEU A 6 6.96 -10.06 -6.70
N ASP A 7 8.25 -10.29 -6.80
CA ASP A 7 9.12 -10.59 -5.66
C ASP A 7 9.71 -9.28 -5.11
N THR A 8 8.87 -8.53 -4.38
CA THR A 8 9.26 -7.22 -3.80
C THR A 8 10.15 -7.35 -2.56
N ASP A 9 10.43 -8.59 -2.10
CA ASP A 9 11.37 -8.87 -1.01
C ASP A 9 12.80 -9.06 -1.52
N SER A 10 13.02 -8.90 -2.84
CA SER A 10 14.31 -9.14 -3.47
C SER A 10 14.91 -7.87 -4.06
N SER A 11 16.23 -7.71 -3.94
CA SER A 11 16.99 -6.63 -4.58
C SER A 11 16.82 -6.67 -6.10
N ARG A 12 16.68 -7.86 -6.68
CA ARG A 12 16.45 -8.05 -8.11
C ARG A 12 15.24 -7.26 -8.62
N PHE A 13 14.14 -7.24 -7.84
CA PHE A 13 12.95 -6.46 -8.20
C PHE A 13 13.25 -4.95 -8.16
N TRP A 14 13.86 -4.47 -7.06
CA TRP A 14 14.08 -3.03 -6.86
C TRP A 14 15.20 -2.44 -7.74
N GLU A 15 16.10 -3.26 -8.24
CA GLU A 15 17.18 -2.90 -9.17
C GLU A 15 16.80 -3.16 -10.64
N SER A 16 15.67 -3.83 -10.89
CA SER A 16 15.22 -4.17 -12.24
C SER A 16 14.84 -2.92 -13.04
N ARG A 17 15.06 -2.99 -14.35
CA ARG A 17 14.54 -2.05 -15.34
C ARG A 17 13.28 -2.56 -16.05
N GLU A 18 12.69 -3.63 -15.55
CA GLU A 18 11.46 -4.18 -16.07
C GLU A 18 10.29 -3.24 -15.79
N THR A 19 9.50 -2.94 -16.80
CA THR A 19 8.26 -2.17 -16.66
C THR A 19 7.16 -3.06 -16.08
N VAL A 20 6.45 -2.55 -15.08
CA VAL A 20 5.38 -3.27 -14.39
C VAL A 20 4.08 -2.47 -14.49
N VAL A 21 3.00 -3.13 -14.86
CA VAL A 21 1.65 -2.52 -14.94
C VAL A 21 0.75 -3.15 -13.89
N LEU A 22 0.30 -2.35 -12.92
CA LEU A 22 -0.55 -2.77 -11.82
C LEU A 22 -1.97 -2.17 -11.98
N PHE A 23 -2.97 -3.02 -11.97
CA PHE A 23 -4.37 -2.62 -12.17
C PHE A 23 -5.30 -3.56 -11.40
N ASN A 24 -6.54 -3.11 -11.17
CA ASN A 24 -7.59 -3.94 -10.58
C ASN A 24 -8.18 -4.89 -11.64
N PRO A 25 -7.93 -6.21 -11.58
CA PRO A 25 -8.42 -7.15 -12.59
C PRO A 25 -9.95 -7.33 -12.56
N ARG A 26 -10.63 -6.85 -11.50
CA ARG A 26 -12.09 -6.88 -11.37
C ARG A 26 -12.77 -5.65 -11.95
N ASP A 27 -12.00 -4.63 -12.32
CA ASP A 27 -12.48 -3.39 -12.94
C ASP A 27 -12.20 -3.46 -14.45
N ALA A 28 -13.24 -3.58 -15.23
CA ALA A 28 -13.14 -3.75 -16.68
C ALA A 28 -12.48 -2.53 -17.37
N ALA A 29 -12.74 -1.31 -16.88
CA ALA A 29 -12.20 -0.09 -17.47
C ALA A 29 -10.68 0.01 -17.23
N THR A 30 -10.21 -0.24 -15.99
CA THR A 30 -8.78 -0.26 -15.69
C THR A 30 -8.06 -1.42 -16.36
N SER A 31 -8.71 -2.59 -16.49
CA SER A 31 -8.15 -3.74 -17.21
C SER A 31 -7.95 -3.46 -18.70
N ALA A 32 -8.93 -2.83 -19.36
CA ALA A 32 -8.81 -2.45 -20.77
C ALA A 32 -7.71 -1.41 -21.00
N ALA A 33 -7.64 -0.38 -20.15
CA ALA A 33 -6.61 0.64 -20.21
C ALA A 33 -5.21 0.07 -19.96
N ALA A 34 -5.06 -0.84 -18.99
CA ALA A 34 -3.80 -1.53 -18.71
C ALA A 34 -3.34 -2.40 -19.88
N THR A 35 -4.27 -3.12 -20.53
CA THR A 35 -3.96 -3.93 -21.72
C THR A 35 -3.50 -3.04 -22.87
N ALA A 36 -4.15 -1.90 -23.10
CA ALA A 36 -3.75 -0.96 -24.14
C ALA A 36 -2.35 -0.39 -23.88
N LEU A 37 -2.04 -0.03 -22.63
CA LEU A 37 -0.70 0.43 -22.26
C LEU A 37 0.35 -0.65 -22.47
N GLN A 38 0.10 -1.89 -22.04
CA GLN A 38 1.05 -3.00 -22.24
C GLN A 38 1.36 -3.22 -23.72
N SER A 39 0.33 -3.24 -24.58
CA SER A 39 0.51 -3.37 -26.04
C SER A 39 1.32 -2.21 -26.63
N ALA A 40 1.11 -0.98 -26.15
CA ALA A 40 1.89 0.18 -26.57
C ALA A 40 3.36 0.07 -26.16
N LEU A 41 3.64 -0.36 -24.91
CA LEU A 41 4.99 -0.57 -24.39
C LEU A 41 5.74 -1.67 -25.15
N GLU A 42 5.05 -2.79 -25.49
CA GLU A 42 5.65 -3.88 -26.30
C GLU A 42 6.01 -3.46 -27.72
N SER A 43 5.26 -2.47 -28.24
CA SER A 43 5.49 -1.91 -29.60
C SER A 43 6.59 -0.85 -29.64
N THR A 44 7.03 -0.38 -28.49
CA THR A 44 8.05 0.69 -28.36
C THR A 44 9.44 0.06 -28.25
N PRO A 45 10.44 0.50 -29.05
CA PRO A 45 11.80 -0.05 -28.97
C PRO A 45 12.38 0.11 -27.56
N ALA A 46 13.08 -0.94 -27.07
CA ALA A 46 13.63 -1.01 -25.70
C ALA A 46 14.60 0.14 -25.34
N ASP A 47 15.08 0.88 -26.33
CA ASP A 47 16.04 1.99 -26.18
C ASP A 47 15.38 3.40 -26.18
N SER A 48 14.04 3.48 -26.20
CA SER A 48 13.32 4.74 -26.35
C SER A 48 13.15 5.53 -25.04
N GLY A 49 14.16 5.58 -24.15
CA GLY A 49 14.29 6.63 -23.16
C GLY A 49 13.63 6.41 -21.80
N GLU A 50 13.03 7.46 -21.24
CA GLU A 50 12.64 7.60 -19.82
C GLU A 50 11.53 6.66 -19.31
N GLU A 51 10.80 5.97 -20.20
CA GLU A 51 9.67 5.10 -19.84
C GLU A 51 10.06 3.66 -19.45
N ALA A 52 11.33 3.27 -19.66
CA ALA A 52 11.81 1.95 -19.31
C ALA A 52 11.97 1.78 -17.78
N GLY A 53 11.42 0.72 -17.23
CA GLY A 53 11.57 0.40 -15.81
C GLY A 53 10.60 1.10 -14.86
N LEU A 54 9.51 1.68 -15.39
CA LEU A 54 8.46 2.29 -14.59
C LEU A 54 7.51 1.24 -14.01
N ILE A 55 6.93 1.60 -12.87
CA ILE A 55 5.79 0.88 -12.28
C ILE A 55 4.56 1.75 -12.44
N TYR A 56 3.59 1.26 -13.20
CA TYR A 56 2.34 1.96 -13.50
C TYR A 56 1.22 1.50 -12.59
N PHE A 57 0.46 2.46 -12.04
CA PHE A 57 -0.73 2.24 -11.25
C PHE A 57 -1.94 2.85 -11.94
N PHE A 58 -3.00 2.06 -12.09
CA PHE A 58 -4.27 2.53 -12.60
C PHE A 58 -5.24 2.83 -11.48
N THR A 59 -5.95 3.96 -11.59
CA THR A 59 -7.07 4.33 -10.72
C THR A 59 -8.35 4.45 -11.53
N SER A 60 -9.51 4.24 -10.89
CA SER A 60 -10.81 4.33 -11.56
C SER A 60 -11.19 5.74 -12.02
N GLY A 61 -10.45 6.77 -11.58
CA GLY A 61 -10.71 8.17 -11.91
C GLY A 61 -12.07 8.66 -11.42
N SER A 62 -12.15 9.88 -10.88
CA SER A 62 -13.41 10.50 -10.45
C SER A 62 -14.35 10.88 -11.61
N SER A 63 -13.80 10.97 -12.82
CA SER A 63 -14.52 11.29 -14.07
C SER A 63 -15.04 10.06 -14.82
N GLY A 64 -14.88 8.84 -14.25
CA GLY A 64 -15.23 7.58 -14.91
C GLY A 64 -14.22 7.11 -15.97
N HIS A 65 -13.14 7.85 -16.20
CA HIS A 65 -12.03 7.42 -17.04
C HIS A 65 -10.85 6.99 -16.18
N PRO A 66 -10.24 5.81 -16.43
CA PRO A 66 -9.05 5.39 -15.69
C PRO A 66 -7.91 6.39 -15.88
N THR A 67 -7.27 6.76 -14.77
CA THR A 67 -6.01 7.53 -14.81
C THR A 67 -4.85 6.58 -14.55
N CYS A 68 -3.69 6.88 -15.15
CA CYS A 68 -2.49 6.09 -15.02
C CYS A 68 -1.36 6.98 -14.47
N ALA A 69 -0.69 6.51 -13.43
CA ALA A 69 0.50 7.15 -12.88
C ALA A 69 1.69 6.17 -12.94
N GLY A 70 2.79 6.60 -13.56
CA GLY A 70 4.02 5.84 -13.68
C GLY A 70 5.11 6.37 -12.75
N PHE A 71 5.81 5.47 -12.07
CA PHE A 71 6.87 5.81 -11.12
C PHE A 71 8.12 4.99 -11.37
N THR A 72 9.27 5.61 -11.22
CA THR A 72 10.52 4.87 -11.04
C THR A 72 10.53 4.17 -9.67
N ARG A 73 11.23 3.06 -9.56
CA ARG A 73 11.45 2.39 -8.27
C ARG A 73 12.11 3.32 -7.26
N ALA A 74 13.03 4.16 -7.72
CA ALA A 74 13.69 5.17 -6.89
C ALA A 74 12.70 6.17 -6.28
N ALA A 75 11.71 6.65 -7.04
CA ALA A 75 10.66 7.54 -6.54
C ALA A 75 9.79 6.87 -5.48
N LEU A 76 9.35 5.62 -5.72
CA LEU A 76 8.59 4.84 -4.75
C LEU A 76 9.37 4.59 -3.45
N LEU A 77 10.65 4.26 -3.55
CA LEU A 77 11.51 4.08 -2.38
C LEU A 77 11.80 5.40 -1.66
N THR A 78 11.86 6.54 -2.37
CA THR A 78 12.00 7.85 -1.73
C THR A 78 10.78 8.19 -0.89
N SER A 79 9.58 8.00 -1.43
CA SER A 79 8.32 8.14 -0.68
C SER A 79 8.29 7.20 0.55
N ALA A 80 8.65 5.94 0.36
CA ALA A 80 8.71 4.94 1.43
C ALA A 80 9.67 5.33 2.55
N ARG A 81 10.88 5.81 2.22
CA ARG A 81 11.88 6.28 3.21
C ARG A 81 11.38 7.48 4.01
N GLY A 82 10.68 8.43 3.36
CA GLY A 82 10.07 9.57 4.05
C GLY A 82 9.06 9.13 5.12
N VAL A 83 8.17 8.20 4.77
CA VAL A 83 7.19 7.62 5.71
C VAL A 83 7.91 6.86 6.83
N ASN A 84 8.91 6.04 6.50
CA ASN A 84 9.67 5.27 7.48
C ASN A 84 10.40 6.19 8.48
N ALA A 85 11.03 7.25 8.00
CA ALA A 85 11.70 8.23 8.84
C ALA A 85 10.73 8.91 9.81
N PHE A 86 9.55 9.33 9.33
CA PHE A 86 8.52 9.95 10.18
C PHE A 86 7.97 8.99 11.24
N LEU A 87 7.79 7.72 10.89
CA LEU A 87 7.24 6.71 11.80
C LEU A 87 8.30 6.01 12.67
N GLY A 88 9.58 6.27 12.46
CA GLY A 88 10.67 5.57 13.14
C GLY A 88 10.70 4.08 12.82
N VAL A 89 10.49 3.70 11.55
CA VAL A 89 10.52 2.29 11.13
C VAL A 89 11.95 1.78 11.08
N THR A 90 12.18 0.59 11.60
CA THR A 90 13.48 -0.10 11.60
C THR A 90 13.38 -1.50 11.02
N ALA A 91 14.51 -2.18 10.87
CA ALA A 91 14.58 -3.57 10.44
C ALA A 91 13.90 -4.57 11.41
N ASP A 92 13.70 -4.17 12.67
CA ASP A 92 12.99 -5.00 13.67
C ASP A 92 11.48 -4.93 13.54
N ASP A 93 10.97 -4.05 12.67
CA ASP A 93 9.52 -3.94 12.42
C ASP A 93 9.02 -5.05 11.48
N THR A 94 7.75 -5.37 11.63
CA THR A 94 7.01 -6.25 10.71
C THR A 94 5.85 -5.48 10.11
N TRP A 95 5.88 -5.25 8.81
CA TRP A 95 4.77 -4.69 8.06
C TRP A 95 3.80 -5.79 7.61
N LEU A 96 2.50 -5.53 7.71
CA LEU A 96 1.46 -6.36 7.11
C LEU A 96 0.82 -5.65 5.93
N ARG A 97 0.88 -6.25 4.73
CA ARG A 97 0.12 -5.80 3.57
C ARG A 97 -1.25 -6.48 3.55
N VAL A 98 -2.29 -5.69 3.72
CA VAL A 98 -3.70 -6.09 3.64
C VAL A 98 -4.34 -5.53 2.37
N LEU A 99 -3.92 -4.31 2.01
CA LEU A 99 -4.45 -3.63 0.83
C LEU A 99 -3.92 -4.29 -0.46
N PRO A 100 -4.74 -4.31 -1.53
CA PRO A 100 -4.31 -4.89 -2.79
C PRO A 100 -3.05 -4.20 -3.35
N ARG A 101 -2.13 -5.00 -3.88
CA ARG A 101 -0.86 -4.54 -4.48
C ARG A 101 -1.05 -3.57 -5.65
N PHE A 102 -2.12 -3.72 -6.41
CA PHE A 102 -2.42 -2.83 -7.53
C PHE A 102 -2.84 -1.42 -7.11
N HIS A 103 -3.13 -1.18 -5.84
CA HIS A 103 -3.26 0.16 -5.28
C HIS A 103 -1.92 0.63 -4.71
N VAL A 104 -1.57 1.88 -4.98
CA VAL A 104 -0.32 2.48 -4.48
C VAL A 104 -0.21 2.43 -2.94
N GLY A 105 -1.34 2.43 -2.22
CA GLY A 105 -1.37 2.25 -0.76
C GLY A 105 -0.93 0.86 -0.32
N GLY A 106 -1.31 -0.18 -1.06
CA GLY A 106 -0.88 -1.57 -0.82
C GLY A 106 0.58 -1.78 -1.22
N PHE A 107 0.96 -1.36 -2.42
CA PHE A 107 2.34 -1.43 -2.90
C PHE A 107 3.31 -0.62 -2.01
N GLY A 108 2.85 0.53 -1.50
CA GLY A 108 3.63 1.37 -0.59
C GLY A 108 4.03 0.67 0.70
N VAL A 109 3.24 -0.32 1.18
CA VAL A 109 3.64 -1.16 2.33
C VAL A 109 4.86 -2.01 1.98
N GLU A 110 4.89 -2.63 0.80
CA GLU A 110 6.02 -3.43 0.32
C GLU A 110 7.28 -2.56 0.17
N ALA A 111 7.13 -1.38 -0.45
CA ALA A 111 8.23 -0.42 -0.58
C ALA A 111 8.79 0.03 0.79
N ARG A 112 7.92 0.25 1.79
CA ARG A 112 8.34 0.63 3.15
C ARG A 112 9.07 -0.49 3.86
N ALA A 113 8.55 -1.72 3.78
CA ALA A 113 9.21 -2.88 4.35
C ALA A 113 10.61 -3.07 3.74
N TRP A 114 10.71 -3.05 2.42
CA TRP A 114 12.00 -3.16 1.72
C TRP A 114 12.96 -2.02 2.10
N ALA A 115 12.51 -0.78 2.04
CA ALA A 115 13.36 0.39 2.31
C ALA A 115 13.91 0.45 3.75
N ALA A 116 13.27 -0.21 4.70
CA ALA A 116 13.72 -0.32 6.09
C ALA A 116 14.47 -1.62 6.40
N GLY A 117 14.52 -2.59 5.48
CA GLY A 117 14.96 -3.95 5.78
C GLY A 117 14.03 -4.67 6.77
N ALA A 118 12.78 -4.21 6.90
CA ALA A 118 11.77 -4.78 7.79
C ALA A 118 11.11 -6.02 7.16
N ARG A 119 10.60 -6.90 8.01
CA ARG A 119 9.87 -8.07 7.54
C ARG A 119 8.54 -7.69 6.92
N LEU A 120 8.20 -8.30 5.78
CA LEU A 120 6.90 -8.19 5.14
C LEU A 120 6.07 -9.45 5.36
N VAL A 121 4.84 -9.28 5.81
CA VAL A 121 3.80 -10.32 5.87
C VAL A 121 2.66 -9.89 4.95
N THR A 122 2.02 -10.83 4.28
CA THR A 122 0.88 -10.55 3.42
C THR A 122 -0.37 -11.27 3.88
N MET A 123 -1.50 -10.59 3.83
CA MET A 123 -2.82 -11.16 4.01
C MET A 123 -3.53 -11.14 2.67
N ASP A 124 -3.58 -12.28 2.02
CA ASP A 124 -4.26 -12.44 0.74
C ASP A 124 -5.69 -12.96 0.94
N GLY A 125 -6.57 -12.66 -0.03
CA GLY A 125 -7.94 -13.13 0.00
C GLY A 125 -8.94 -12.05 0.44
N ARG A 126 -10.06 -12.52 1.01
CA ARG A 126 -11.12 -11.62 1.48
C ARG A 126 -10.75 -11.05 2.85
N TRP A 127 -11.00 -9.77 3.04
CA TRP A 127 -10.86 -9.13 4.35
C TRP A 127 -11.81 -9.78 5.38
N ASP A 128 -11.24 -10.19 6.51
CA ASP A 128 -11.93 -10.59 7.72
C ASP A 128 -11.19 -10.00 8.93
N PRO A 129 -11.85 -9.24 9.82
CA PRO A 129 -11.19 -8.57 10.94
C PRO A 129 -10.65 -9.54 12.00
N SER A 130 -11.26 -10.72 12.20
CA SER A 130 -10.79 -11.71 13.17
C SER A 130 -9.53 -12.42 12.66
N ASP A 131 -9.52 -12.79 11.37
CA ASP A 131 -8.35 -13.39 10.73
C ASP A 131 -7.18 -12.41 10.70
N PHE A 132 -7.47 -11.12 10.45
CA PHE A 132 -6.48 -10.06 10.52
C PHE A 132 -5.84 -9.95 11.91
N CYS A 133 -6.65 -9.88 12.98
CA CYS A 133 -6.14 -9.79 14.35
C CYS A 133 -5.31 -11.02 14.73
N ARG A 134 -5.78 -12.22 14.36
CA ARG A 134 -5.03 -13.46 14.58
C ARG A 134 -3.69 -13.43 13.88
N LEU A 135 -3.66 -13.08 12.59
CA LEU A 135 -2.42 -12.98 11.82
C LEU A 135 -1.46 -11.94 12.41
N CYS A 136 -1.99 -10.79 12.86
CA CYS A 136 -1.17 -9.77 13.51
C CYS A 136 -0.51 -10.29 14.79
N ALA A 137 -1.25 -11.05 15.61
CA ALA A 137 -0.72 -11.64 16.84
C ALA A 137 0.31 -12.74 16.53
N ASP A 138 -0.02 -13.69 15.66
CA ASP A 138 0.82 -14.84 15.31
C ASP A 138 2.14 -14.42 14.66
N GLN A 139 2.11 -13.35 13.86
CA GLN A 139 3.27 -12.85 13.13
C GLN A 139 3.98 -11.67 13.81
N ALA A 140 3.56 -11.28 15.02
CA ALA A 140 4.08 -10.12 15.75
C ALA A 140 4.15 -8.86 14.87
N VAL A 141 3.07 -8.58 14.14
CA VAL A 141 2.98 -7.42 13.23
C VAL A 141 3.05 -6.13 14.04
N THR A 142 3.90 -5.20 13.60
CA THR A 142 4.08 -3.91 14.26
C THR A 142 3.46 -2.75 13.48
N ARG A 143 3.31 -2.88 12.17
CA ARG A 143 2.87 -1.81 11.27
C ARG A 143 1.89 -2.32 10.24
N VAL A 144 0.85 -1.53 9.97
CA VAL A 144 -0.14 -1.84 8.92
C VAL A 144 -0.69 -0.57 8.30
N SER A 145 -1.16 -0.67 7.05
CA SER A 145 -1.98 0.38 6.41
C SER A 145 -3.38 -0.17 6.16
N LEU A 146 -4.40 0.55 6.62
CA LEU A 146 -5.81 0.20 6.50
C LEU A 146 -6.60 1.34 5.84
N VAL A 147 -7.82 1.04 5.42
CA VAL A 147 -8.81 2.04 5.04
C VAL A 147 -9.83 2.23 6.19
N PRO A 148 -10.57 3.37 6.25
CA PRO A 148 -11.50 3.64 7.35
C PRO A 148 -12.55 2.57 7.56
N THR A 149 -13.03 1.91 6.50
CA THR A 149 -13.99 0.80 6.59
C THR A 149 -13.42 -0.40 7.34
N GLN A 150 -12.14 -0.73 7.13
CA GLN A 150 -11.48 -1.82 7.86
C GLN A 150 -11.32 -1.50 9.35
N VAL A 151 -11.03 -0.25 9.69
CA VAL A 151 -11.03 0.20 11.10
C VAL A 151 -12.42 0.09 11.70
N PHE A 152 -13.46 0.48 10.96
CA PHE A 152 -14.84 0.30 11.41
C PHE A 152 -15.19 -1.17 11.68
N ASP A 153 -14.77 -2.08 10.80
CA ASP A 153 -15.03 -3.53 10.97
C ASP A 153 -14.35 -4.08 12.24
N LEU A 154 -13.11 -3.64 12.54
CA LEU A 154 -12.40 -4.01 13.78
C LEU A 154 -13.19 -3.58 15.03
N LEU A 155 -13.72 -2.35 15.04
CA LEU A 155 -14.51 -1.83 16.15
C LEU A 155 -15.87 -2.52 16.26
N HIS A 156 -16.53 -2.77 15.14
CA HIS A 156 -17.82 -3.47 15.11
C HIS A 156 -17.69 -4.89 15.65
N ALA A 157 -16.56 -5.54 15.39
CA ALA A 157 -16.26 -6.87 15.95
C ALA A 157 -15.67 -6.79 17.38
N ALA A 158 -15.58 -5.60 18.00
CA ALA A 158 -15.03 -5.36 19.33
C ALA A 158 -13.62 -5.97 19.54
N LEU A 159 -12.79 -5.97 18.49
CA LEU A 159 -11.46 -6.54 18.53
C LEU A 159 -10.46 -5.55 19.12
N THR A 160 -9.73 -6.01 20.14
CA THR A 160 -8.64 -5.25 20.76
C THR A 160 -7.37 -5.35 19.94
N CYS A 161 -6.54 -4.32 20.03
CA CYS A 161 -5.27 -4.25 19.32
C CYS A 161 -4.28 -5.31 19.84
N PRO A 162 -3.62 -6.08 18.97
CA PRO A 162 -2.50 -6.95 19.37
C PRO A 162 -1.36 -6.12 19.99
N PRO A 163 -0.70 -6.63 21.05
CA PRO A 163 0.31 -5.87 21.83
C PRO A 163 1.56 -5.50 21.02
N SER A 164 1.84 -6.19 19.92
CA SER A 164 2.96 -5.88 19.03
C SER A 164 2.72 -4.66 18.15
N MET A 165 1.46 -4.26 17.95
CA MET A 165 1.09 -3.20 17.00
C MET A 165 1.57 -1.82 17.47
N ARG A 166 2.37 -1.13 16.66
CA ARG A 166 2.92 0.20 16.93
C ARG A 166 2.25 1.30 16.13
N THR A 167 1.77 0.98 14.93
CA THR A 167 1.14 1.97 14.04
C THR A 167 0.14 1.34 13.09
N VAL A 168 -1.04 1.95 13.02
CA VAL A 168 -2.05 1.70 11.98
C VAL A 168 -2.20 2.98 11.17
N LEU A 169 -1.64 3.02 9.96
CA LEU A 169 -1.86 4.14 9.03
C LEU A 169 -3.24 3.99 8.38
N VAL A 170 -4.07 5.01 8.48
CA VAL A 170 -5.41 5.00 7.89
C VAL A 170 -5.48 6.02 6.77
N GLY A 171 -5.65 5.52 5.55
CA GLY A 171 -5.70 6.34 4.33
C GLY A 171 -6.77 5.86 3.35
N GLY A 172 -6.77 6.42 2.14
CA GLY A 172 -7.74 6.09 1.10
C GLY A 172 -9.15 6.61 1.34
N GLY A 173 -9.38 7.33 2.44
CA GLY A 173 -10.65 7.96 2.80
C GLY A 173 -10.52 8.78 4.08
N SER A 174 -11.54 9.56 4.42
CA SER A 174 -11.54 10.39 5.62
C SER A 174 -11.71 9.53 6.88
N LEU A 175 -10.75 9.58 7.78
CA LEU A 175 -10.85 9.02 9.12
C LEU A 175 -11.63 10.00 10.01
N ARG A 176 -12.89 9.67 10.34
CA ARG A 176 -13.71 10.52 11.22
C ARG A 176 -13.12 10.54 12.64
N PRO A 177 -13.10 11.70 13.32
CA PRO A 177 -12.57 11.80 14.70
C PRO A 177 -13.23 10.82 15.68
N SER A 178 -14.54 10.56 15.55
CA SER A 178 -15.26 9.60 16.38
C SER A 178 -14.77 8.15 16.15
N LEU A 179 -14.46 7.78 14.90
CA LEU A 179 -13.92 6.46 14.56
C LEU A 179 -12.50 6.31 15.10
N GLN A 180 -11.68 7.36 14.98
CA GLN A 180 -10.34 7.40 15.53
C GLN A 180 -10.36 7.25 17.06
N ALA A 181 -11.17 8.04 17.76
CA ALA A 181 -11.31 7.97 19.21
C ALA A 181 -11.77 6.58 19.70
N ALA A 182 -12.75 5.98 19.02
CA ALA A 182 -13.21 4.63 19.34
C ALA A 182 -12.12 3.57 19.12
N ALA A 183 -11.32 3.69 18.05
CA ALA A 183 -10.19 2.80 17.78
C ALA A 183 -9.12 2.93 18.87
N THR A 184 -8.77 4.16 19.25
CA THR A 184 -7.81 4.42 20.32
C THR A 184 -8.27 3.85 21.67
N ALA A 185 -9.57 3.92 21.97
CA ALA A 185 -10.13 3.33 23.19
C ALA A 185 -10.00 1.79 23.26
N LEU A 186 -9.91 1.12 22.11
CA LEU A 186 -9.60 -0.32 22.01
C LEU A 186 -8.10 -0.61 21.84
N GLY A 187 -7.25 0.40 22.06
CA GLY A 187 -5.80 0.27 22.03
C GLY A 187 -5.17 0.32 20.62
N TRP A 188 -5.94 0.62 19.56
CA TRP A 188 -5.42 0.72 18.20
C TRP A 188 -4.64 2.03 18.00
N PRO A 189 -3.33 1.99 17.66
CA PRO A 189 -2.51 3.19 17.46
C PRO A 189 -2.74 3.77 16.06
N VAL A 190 -3.95 4.25 15.81
CA VAL A 190 -4.37 4.77 14.51
C VAL A 190 -3.86 6.18 14.28
N ARG A 191 -3.35 6.42 13.07
CA ARG A 191 -2.94 7.73 12.58
C ARG A 191 -3.57 7.99 11.23
N ALA A 192 -4.23 9.13 11.08
CA ALA A 192 -4.73 9.56 9.79
C ALA A 192 -3.57 9.83 8.84
N SER A 193 -3.71 9.43 7.58
CA SER A 193 -2.77 9.75 6.53
C SER A 193 -3.50 10.30 5.31
N TYR A 194 -2.86 11.25 4.64
CA TYR A 194 -3.29 11.76 3.35
C TYR A 194 -2.29 11.34 2.27
N GLY A 195 -2.82 10.93 1.14
CA GLY A 195 -2.02 10.53 0.01
C GLY A 195 -2.88 10.34 -1.24
N LEU A 196 -2.21 10.26 -2.37
CA LEU A 196 -2.83 10.05 -3.67
C LEU A 196 -1.90 9.21 -4.55
N THR A 197 -2.47 8.62 -5.59
CA THR A 197 -1.68 7.77 -6.48
C THR A 197 -0.57 8.55 -7.15
N GLU A 198 -0.83 9.75 -7.62
CA GLU A 198 0.11 10.62 -8.32
C GLU A 198 1.29 11.11 -7.47
N ALA A 199 1.21 10.95 -6.15
CA ALA A 199 2.27 11.26 -5.20
C ALA A 199 2.95 10.02 -4.59
N ALA A 200 2.86 8.86 -5.24
CA ALA A 200 3.46 7.61 -4.80
C ALA A 200 2.98 7.16 -3.40
N SER A 201 1.72 7.38 -3.05
CA SER A 201 1.01 6.99 -1.83
C SER A 201 0.92 8.11 -0.79
N THR A 202 1.65 8.03 0.31
CA THR A 202 1.47 8.89 1.49
C THR A 202 2.27 10.19 1.39
N VAL A 203 1.60 11.32 1.58
CA VAL A 203 2.18 12.68 1.56
C VAL A 203 2.23 13.29 2.96
N ALA A 204 1.20 13.05 3.77
CA ALA A 204 1.11 13.57 5.13
C ALA A 204 0.60 12.50 6.10
N ILE A 205 1.05 12.56 7.34
CA ILE A 205 0.66 11.66 8.42
C ILE A 205 0.42 12.52 9.67
N GLN A 206 -0.67 12.25 10.38
CA GLN A 206 -0.96 12.85 11.67
C GLN A 206 0.15 12.56 12.67
N ALA A 207 0.59 13.55 13.42
CA ALA A 207 1.55 13.37 14.51
C ALA A 207 0.97 12.49 15.64
N ALA A 208 1.84 11.97 16.52
CA ALA A 208 1.41 11.03 17.57
C ALA A 208 0.55 11.68 18.66
N ASP A 209 0.72 12.99 18.86
CA ASP A 209 0.16 13.75 19.99
C ASP A 209 -0.97 14.70 19.56
N GLU A 210 -1.53 14.52 18.35
CA GLU A 210 -2.64 15.31 17.79
C GLU A 210 -3.97 14.58 17.78
#